data_3ddadd3ff27ebe8decb06eba223d1b84
#
_entry.id   3ddadd3ff27ebe8decb06eba223d1b84
#
_cell.length_a   1.000
_cell.length_b   1.000
_cell.length_c   1.000
_cell.angle_alpha   90.00
_cell.angle_beta   90.00
_cell.angle_gamma   90.00
#
_symmetry.space_group_name_H-M   'P 1'
#
loop_
_entity.id
_entity.type
_entity.pdbx_description
1 polymer ?
#
loop_
_entity_poly.entity_id
_entity_poly.type
_entity_poly.pdbx_seq_one_letter_code
_entity_poly.pdbx_strand_id
1 'polypeptide(L)'
;MELLMMVCFIYCFLIGMCVASFMNVVIDRVPRGENFVSGRSHCDSCGKVIAWYDLIPVVSYLVLRGRCRYCHCKIPVRGFFIEIFGGVIGVFCFYRFGFEYETILMFVIAMILLAITMIDFDTMTIPDGLNMTMFLVCLVLMFVRQMSLVNSIIGMFCISLPMFLLNLVIPDSFGGGDIKLMFASGIALGWKYSLFQKASSFSALKSVVFTVK
;
A
#
# COMPACT_ATOMS: atom_id res chain seq x y z
N MET A 1 11.28 30.44 -6.00
CA MET A 1 10.25 29.60 -5.38
C MET A 1 9.99 28.33 -6.19
N GLU A 2 9.91 28.40 -7.51
CA GLU A 2 9.68 27.22 -8.38
C GLU A 2 10.79 26.17 -8.32
N LEU A 3 12.07 26.59 -8.30
CA LEU A 3 13.20 25.69 -8.19
C LEU A 3 13.16 24.85 -6.89
N LEU A 4 12.81 25.48 -5.77
CA LEU A 4 12.70 24.79 -4.48
C LEU A 4 11.60 23.74 -4.52
N MET A 5 10.45 24.04 -5.10
CA MET A 5 9.34 23.09 -5.25
C MET A 5 9.73 21.91 -6.16
N MET A 6 10.41 22.15 -7.27
CA MET A 6 10.96 21.07 -8.12
C MET A 6 11.89 20.14 -7.34
N VAL A 7 12.79 20.70 -6.54
CA VAL A 7 13.71 19.92 -5.70
C VAL A 7 12.93 19.06 -4.70
N CYS A 8 11.89 19.63 -4.05
CA CYS A 8 11.05 18.87 -3.13
C CYS A 8 10.32 17.71 -3.82
N PHE A 9 9.78 17.89 -5.02
CA PHE A 9 9.15 16.82 -5.78
C PHE A 9 10.13 15.70 -6.12
N ILE A 10 11.37 16.04 -6.52
CA ILE A 10 12.41 15.05 -6.79
C ILE A 10 12.73 14.25 -5.52
N TYR A 11 12.90 14.92 -4.37
CA TYR A 11 13.13 14.22 -3.09
C TYR A 11 11.97 13.31 -2.70
N CYS A 12 10.73 13.78 -2.82
CA CYS A 12 9.54 12.96 -2.54
C CYS A 12 9.47 11.73 -3.45
N PHE A 13 9.83 11.88 -4.72
CA PHE A 13 9.91 10.77 -5.66
C PHE A 13 10.96 9.73 -5.25
N LEU A 14 12.18 10.19 -4.93
CA LEU A 14 13.28 9.33 -4.51
C LEU A 14 12.96 8.59 -3.21
N ILE A 15 12.44 9.29 -2.20
CA ILE A 15 12.00 8.68 -0.94
C ILE A 15 10.89 7.67 -1.20
N GLY A 16 9.92 8.02 -2.03
CA GLY A 16 8.82 7.12 -2.40
C GLY A 16 9.31 5.82 -3.04
N MET A 17 10.28 5.89 -3.96
CA MET A 17 10.91 4.71 -4.56
C MET A 17 11.66 3.86 -3.52
N CYS A 18 12.41 4.48 -2.61
CA CYS A 18 13.14 3.76 -1.57
C CYS A 18 12.19 3.02 -0.61
N VAL A 19 11.11 3.67 -0.18
CA VAL A 19 10.09 3.03 0.66
C VAL A 19 9.39 1.90 -0.10
N ALA A 20 9.05 2.09 -1.36
CA ALA A 20 8.43 1.06 -2.19
C ALA A 20 9.35 -0.14 -2.43
N SER A 21 10.67 0.08 -2.57
CA SER A 21 11.65 -1.01 -2.63
C SER A 21 11.66 -1.85 -1.36
N PHE A 22 11.54 -1.21 -0.18
CA PHE A 22 11.33 -1.92 1.08
C PHE A 22 9.97 -2.65 1.11
N MET A 23 8.91 -2.03 0.60
CA MET A 23 7.59 -2.69 0.50
C MET A 23 7.62 -3.93 -0.39
N ASN A 24 8.45 -4.00 -1.43
CA ASN A 24 8.66 -5.23 -2.19
C ASN A 24 9.14 -6.39 -1.30
N VAL A 25 10.05 -6.12 -0.35
CA VAL A 25 10.50 -7.14 0.62
C VAL A 25 9.36 -7.58 1.54
N VAL A 26 8.50 -6.65 1.98
CA VAL A 26 7.32 -6.95 2.80
C VAL A 26 6.33 -7.82 2.02
N ILE A 27 6.04 -7.45 0.76
CA ILE A 27 5.13 -8.17 -0.13
C ILE A 27 5.58 -9.63 -0.33
N ASP A 28 6.87 -9.85 -0.51
CA ASP A 28 7.41 -11.19 -0.79
C ASP A 28 7.54 -12.05 0.49
N ARG A 29 7.91 -11.46 1.63
CA ARG A 29 8.24 -12.21 2.86
C ARG A 29 7.05 -12.41 3.80
N VAL A 30 6.17 -11.42 3.94
CA VAL A 30 5.05 -11.50 4.91
C VAL A 30 4.13 -12.68 4.62
N PRO A 31 3.72 -12.98 3.37
CA PRO A 31 2.87 -14.15 3.10
C PRO A 31 3.56 -15.49 3.39
N ARG A 32 4.91 -15.52 3.31
CA ARG A 32 5.72 -16.71 3.60
C ARG A 32 6.01 -16.89 5.09
N GLY A 33 5.60 -15.95 5.95
CA GLY A 33 5.93 -15.96 7.38
C GLY A 33 7.40 -15.66 7.67
N GLU A 34 8.13 -15.10 6.71
CA GLU A 34 9.56 -14.79 6.84
C GLU A 34 9.77 -13.44 7.51
N ASN A 35 10.90 -13.28 8.19
CA ASN A 35 11.26 -12.00 8.80
C ASN A 35 11.68 -10.98 7.73
N PHE A 36 10.95 -9.87 7.63
CA PHE A 36 11.22 -8.78 6.68
C PHE A 36 12.15 -7.70 7.25
N VAL A 37 12.41 -7.69 8.57
CA VAL A 37 13.29 -6.73 9.25
C VAL A 37 14.74 -7.21 9.23
N SER A 38 14.97 -8.50 9.42
CA SER A 38 16.30 -9.10 9.46
C SER A 38 16.55 -9.96 8.21
N GLY A 39 17.78 -9.85 7.69
CA GLY A 39 18.22 -10.62 6.52
C GLY A 39 18.54 -9.73 5.32
N ARG A 40 19.58 -10.11 4.59
CA ARG A 40 20.00 -9.41 3.37
C ARG A 40 19.17 -9.92 2.19
N SER A 41 18.94 -9.04 1.22
CA SER A 41 18.33 -9.44 -0.05
C SER A 41 19.30 -10.34 -0.84
N HIS A 42 18.77 -11.42 -1.39
CA HIS A 42 19.55 -12.39 -2.16
C HIS A 42 18.80 -12.72 -3.47
N CYS A 43 19.52 -13.25 -4.42
CA CYS A 43 18.93 -13.69 -5.67
C CYS A 43 18.26 -15.06 -5.48
N ASP A 44 16.98 -15.19 -5.83
CA ASP A 44 16.23 -16.45 -5.67
C ASP A 44 16.82 -17.62 -6.47
N SER A 45 17.49 -17.32 -7.60
CA SER A 45 18.05 -18.37 -8.49
C SER A 45 19.43 -18.85 -8.06
N CYS A 46 20.32 -17.98 -7.55
CA CYS A 46 21.70 -18.37 -7.22
C CYS A 46 22.04 -18.22 -5.73
N GLY A 47 21.13 -17.71 -4.89
CA GLY A 47 21.31 -17.54 -3.45
C GLY A 47 22.34 -16.47 -3.05
N LYS A 48 23.02 -15.82 -4.02
CA LYS A 48 24.02 -14.80 -3.70
C LYS A 48 23.37 -13.54 -3.14
N VAL A 49 23.97 -12.99 -2.08
CA VAL A 49 23.57 -11.73 -1.47
C VAL A 49 23.74 -10.59 -2.47
N ILE A 50 22.73 -9.75 -2.60
CA ILE A 50 22.74 -8.59 -3.47
C ILE A 50 23.56 -7.49 -2.82
N ALA A 51 24.45 -6.85 -3.60
CA ALA A 51 25.24 -5.74 -3.14
C ALA A 51 24.36 -4.49 -2.92
N TRP A 52 24.73 -3.62 -1.97
CA TRP A 52 23.95 -2.45 -1.61
C TRP A 52 23.67 -1.49 -2.79
N TYR A 53 24.63 -1.36 -3.72
CA TYR A 53 24.46 -0.53 -4.92
C TYR A 53 23.52 -1.15 -5.97
N ASP A 54 23.30 -2.47 -5.91
CA ASP A 54 22.30 -3.17 -6.74
C ASP A 54 20.88 -3.15 -6.10
N LEU A 55 20.74 -2.51 -4.94
CA LEU A 55 19.46 -2.26 -4.25
C LEU A 55 18.95 -0.83 -4.48
N ILE A 56 19.65 0.00 -5.26
CA ILE A 56 19.19 1.36 -5.59
C ILE A 56 17.94 1.21 -6.48
N PRO A 57 16.76 1.70 -6.00
CA PRO A 57 15.50 1.48 -6.69
C PRO A 57 15.53 2.00 -8.13
N VAL A 58 14.89 1.29 -9.05
CA VAL A 58 14.79 1.60 -10.49
C VAL A 58 16.16 1.61 -11.18
N VAL A 59 17.15 2.32 -10.63
CA VAL A 59 18.48 2.51 -11.24
C VAL A 59 19.19 1.18 -11.43
N SER A 60 19.22 0.34 -10.39
CA SER A 60 19.87 -0.98 -10.45
C SER A 60 19.24 -1.88 -11.50
N TYR A 61 17.91 -1.87 -11.59
CA TYR A 61 17.19 -2.65 -12.60
C TYR A 61 17.55 -2.21 -14.03
N LEU A 62 17.63 -0.91 -14.30
CA LEU A 62 18.01 -0.36 -15.61
C LEU A 62 19.48 -0.67 -15.96
N VAL A 63 20.40 -0.46 -15.02
CA VAL A 63 21.84 -0.73 -15.21
C VAL A 63 22.11 -2.22 -15.47
N LEU A 64 21.43 -3.10 -14.73
CA LEU A 64 21.54 -4.55 -14.88
C LEU A 64 20.67 -5.11 -16.02
N ARG A 65 19.91 -4.25 -16.71
CA ARG A 65 18.98 -4.65 -17.79
C ARG A 65 18.01 -5.75 -17.36
N GLY A 66 17.52 -5.67 -16.12
CA GLY A 66 16.60 -6.64 -15.57
C GLY A 66 17.17 -8.03 -15.33
N ARG A 67 18.49 -8.15 -15.10
CA ARG A 67 19.18 -9.43 -14.89
C ARG A 67 20.06 -9.39 -13.63
N CYS A 68 20.17 -10.54 -12.97
CA CYS A 68 21.09 -10.68 -11.83
C CYS A 68 22.53 -10.48 -12.30
N ARG A 69 23.34 -9.74 -11.52
CA ARG A 69 24.77 -9.49 -11.81
C ARG A 69 25.62 -10.77 -11.88
N TYR A 70 25.23 -11.80 -11.10
CA TYR A 70 26.05 -13.00 -10.94
C TYR A 70 25.62 -14.16 -11.85
N CYS A 71 24.34 -14.47 -11.91
CA CYS A 71 23.83 -15.62 -12.66
C CYS A 71 23.07 -15.23 -13.93
N HIS A 72 22.88 -13.93 -14.19
CA HIS A 72 22.16 -13.38 -15.34
C HIS A 72 20.70 -13.86 -15.47
N CYS A 73 20.12 -14.48 -14.45
CA CYS A 73 18.70 -14.80 -14.44
C CYS A 73 17.86 -13.49 -14.52
N LYS A 74 16.66 -13.59 -15.09
CA LYS A 74 15.74 -12.45 -15.22
C LYS A 74 15.19 -12.07 -13.84
N ILE A 75 15.22 -10.77 -13.53
CA ILE A 75 14.57 -10.19 -12.36
C ILE A 75 13.12 -9.85 -12.73
N PRO A 76 12.12 -10.20 -11.91
CA PRO A 76 10.72 -9.84 -12.18
C PRO A 76 10.54 -8.34 -12.35
N VAL A 77 9.83 -7.95 -13.41
CA VAL A 77 9.57 -6.53 -13.73
C VAL A 77 8.65 -5.87 -12.70
N ARG A 78 7.88 -6.68 -11.97
CA ARG A 78 6.90 -6.25 -10.97
C ARG A 78 7.52 -5.29 -9.93
N GLY A 79 8.67 -5.66 -9.35
CA GLY A 79 9.36 -4.83 -8.36
C GLY A 79 9.72 -3.44 -8.90
N PHE A 80 10.21 -3.38 -10.14
CA PHE A 80 10.52 -2.13 -10.82
C PHE A 80 9.29 -1.20 -10.94
N PHE A 81 8.12 -1.73 -11.32
CA PHE A 81 6.90 -0.93 -11.41
C PHE A 81 6.39 -0.49 -10.04
N ILE A 82 6.48 -1.34 -9.01
CA ILE A 82 6.10 -0.97 -7.64
C ILE A 82 6.96 0.19 -7.14
N GLU A 83 8.27 0.18 -7.42
CA GLU A 83 9.18 1.27 -7.04
C GLU A 83 8.81 2.59 -7.71
N ILE A 84 8.55 2.59 -9.02
CA ILE A 84 8.11 3.81 -9.74
C ILE A 84 6.78 4.30 -9.18
N PHE A 85 5.83 3.39 -8.95
CA PHE A 85 4.52 3.73 -8.44
C PHE A 85 4.60 4.35 -7.04
N GLY A 86 5.49 3.82 -6.19
CA GLY A 86 5.78 4.41 -4.88
C GLY A 86 6.35 5.81 -4.97
N GLY A 87 7.24 6.07 -5.93
CA GLY A 87 7.73 7.41 -6.21
C GLY A 87 6.60 8.37 -6.61
N VAL A 88 5.71 7.94 -7.50
CA VAL A 88 4.54 8.74 -7.93
C VAL A 88 3.60 9.02 -6.75
N ILE A 89 3.33 8.04 -5.90
CA ILE A 89 2.53 8.23 -4.68
C ILE A 89 3.17 9.28 -3.76
N GLY A 90 4.50 9.24 -3.57
CA GLY A 90 5.21 10.23 -2.75
C GLY A 90 5.04 11.66 -3.27
N VAL A 91 5.20 11.85 -4.58
CA VAL A 91 4.97 13.14 -5.25
C VAL A 91 3.52 13.58 -5.11
N PHE A 92 2.55 12.68 -5.31
CA PHE A 92 1.12 12.98 -5.22
C PHE A 92 0.71 13.41 -3.80
N CYS A 93 1.19 12.69 -2.78
CA CYS A 93 0.93 13.06 -1.38
C CYS A 93 1.49 14.44 -1.05
N PHE A 94 2.72 14.71 -1.47
CA PHE A 94 3.33 16.03 -1.26
C PHE A 94 2.61 17.15 -2.03
N TYR A 95 2.23 16.90 -3.28
CA TYR A 95 1.44 17.86 -4.07
C TYR A 95 0.11 18.20 -3.43
N ARG A 96 -0.56 17.19 -2.80
CA ARG A 96 -1.90 17.34 -2.23
C ARG A 96 -1.90 17.99 -0.85
N PHE A 97 -0.93 17.66 0.00
CA PHE A 97 -0.91 18.03 1.42
C PHE A 97 0.26 18.96 1.80
N GLY A 98 1.26 19.16 0.93
CA GLY A 98 2.40 20.03 1.20
C GLY A 98 3.32 19.56 2.32
N PHE A 99 3.83 20.50 3.12
CA PHE A 99 4.74 20.23 4.26
C PHE A 99 4.00 19.98 5.58
N GLU A 100 2.94 19.20 5.55
CA GLU A 100 2.15 18.87 6.73
C GLU A 100 2.46 17.44 7.22
N TYR A 101 2.27 17.19 8.54
CA TYR A 101 2.40 15.84 9.09
C TYR A 101 1.43 14.84 8.43
N GLU A 102 0.32 15.36 7.94
CA GLU A 102 -0.68 14.60 7.20
C GLU A 102 -0.09 13.96 5.94
N THR A 103 0.84 14.62 5.26
CA THR A 103 1.53 14.10 4.06
C THR A 103 2.23 12.78 4.35
N ILE A 104 2.96 12.72 5.47
CA ILE A 104 3.70 11.51 5.87
C ILE A 104 2.73 10.38 6.17
N LEU A 105 1.67 10.66 6.94
CA LEU A 105 0.69 9.65 7.33
C LEU A 105 -0.08 9.12 6.13
N MET A 106 -0.51 10.00 5.22
CA MET A 106 -1.20 9.61 4.00
C MET A 106 -0.30 8.81 3.06
N PHE A 107 0.98 9.16 2.98
CA PHE A 107 1.97 8.41 2.24
C PHE A 107 2.16 6.99 2.83
N VAL A 108 2.30 6.86 4.16
CA VAL A 108 2.41 5.55 4.83
C VAL A 108 1.16 4.71 4.61
N ILE A 109 -0.04 5.29 4.72
CA ILE A 109 -1.31 4.62 4.43
C ILE A 109 -1.32 4.10 2.99
N ALA A 110 -0.94 4.93 2.03
CA ALA A 110 -0.91 4.54 0.61
C ALA A 110 0.09 3.41 0.34
N MET A 111 1.27 3.41 1.02
CA MET A 111 2.24 2.33 0.91
C MET A 111 1.75 1.02 1.53
N ILE A 112 1.06 1.07 2.68
CA ILE A 112 0.44 -0.12 3.29
C ILE A 112 -0.64 -0.67 2.36
N LEU A 113 -1.49 0.18 1.79
CA LEU A 113 -2.52 -0.24 0.83
C LEU A 113 -1.91 -0.85 -0.43
N LEU A 114 -0.83 -0.29 -0.95
CA LEU A 114 -0.09 -0.86 -2.07
C LEU A 114 0.41 -2.27 -1.74
N ALA A 115 1.02 -2.47 -0.55
CA ALA A 115 1.49 -3.77 -0.12
C ALA A 115 0.33 -4.78 0.05
N ILE A 116 -0.75 -4.38 0.72
CA ILE A 116 -1.94 -5.21 0.89
C ILE A 116 -2.50 -5.63 -0.48
N THR A 117 -2.66 -4.67 -1.40
CA THR A 117 -3.20 -4.94 -2.74
C THR A 117 -2.34 -5.95 -3.51
N MET A 118 -1.02 -5.84 -3.42
CA MET A 118 -0.10 -6.76 -4.09
C MET A 118 -0.11 -8.16 -3.46
N ILE A 119 -0.19 -8.26 -2.13
CA ILE A 119 -0.29 -9.53 -1.42
C ILE A 119 -1.64 -10.20 -1.73
N ASP A 120 -2.73 -9.44 -1.70
CA ASP A 120 -4.06 -9.95 -2.01
C ASP A 120 -4.14 -10.46 -3.44
N PHE A 121 -3.53 -9.76 -4.38
CA PHE A 121 -3.44 -10.22 -5.79
C PHE A 121 -2.70 -11.55 -5.94
N ASP A 122 -1.70 -11.83 -5.10
CA ASP A 122 -0.90 -13.06 -5.16
C ASP A 122 -1.52 -14.22 -4.37
N THR A 123 -2.11 -13.93 -3.21
CA THR A 123 -2.49 -14.96 -2.22
C THR A 123 -3.96 -14.97 -1.87
N MET A 124 -4.74 -13.99 -2.34
CA MET A 124 -6.14 -13.77 -1.97
C MET A 124 -6.34 -13.70 -0.44
N THR A 125 -5.32 -13.19 0.27
CA THR A 125 -5.35 -13.05 1.73
C THR A 125 -4.74 -11.73 2.15
N ILE A 126 -5.30 -11.11 3.19
CA ILE A 126 -4.78 -9.88 3.78
C ILE A 126 -4.14 -10.22 5.13
N PRO A 127 -2.81 -10.02 5.29
CA PRO A 127 -2.12 -10.29 6.53
C PRO A 127 -2.62 -9.42 7.69
N ASP A 128 -2.91 -10.03 8.84
CA ASP A 128 -3.40 -9.32 10.02
C ASP A 128 -2.42 -8.26 10.55
N GLY A 129 -1.12 -8.49 10.40
CA GLY A 129 -0.09 -7.52 10.78
C GLY A 129 -0.17 -6.21 10.00
N LEU A 130 -0.46 -6.26 8.70
CA LEU A 130 -0.65 -5.06 7.88
C LEU A 130 -1.97 -4.35 8.21
N ASN A 131 -3.05 -5.09 8.48
CA ASN A 131 -4.30 -4.52 8.94
C ASN A 131 -4.14 -3.80 10.29
N MET A 132 -3.39 -4.38 11.23
CA MET A 132 -3.11 -3.75 12.52
C MET A 132 -2.25 -2.48 12.34
N THR A 133 -1.23 -2.53 11.49
CA THR A 133 -0.41 -1.34 11.17
C THR A 133 -1.27 -0.24 10.54
N MET A 134 -2.15 -0.60 9.61
CA MET A 134 -3.10 0.33 8.98
C MET A 134 -4.01 0.98 10.05
N PHE A 135 -4.56 0.17 10.96
CA PHE A 135 -5.40 0.66 12.06
C PHE A 135 -4.66 1.69 12.93
N LEU A 136 -3.42 1.40 13.33
CA LEU A 136 -2.61 2.30 14.15
C LEU A 136 -2.31 3.62 13.43
N VAL A 137 -1.93 3.57 12.16
CA VAL A 137 -1.64 4.77 11.36
C VAL A 137 -2.90 5.62 11.15
N CYS A 138 -4.05 4.98 10.87
CA CYS A 138 -5.34 5.69 10.77
C CYS A 138 -5.77 6.33 12.08
N LEU A 139 -5.47 5.69 13.21
CA LEU A 139 -5.74 6.24 14.54
C LEU A 139 -4.89 7.50 14.80
N VAL A 140 -3.60 7.48 14.46
CA VAL A 140 -2.73 8.65 14.53
C VAL A 140 -3.24 9.77 13.61
N LEU A 141 -3.65 9.44 12.39
CA LEU A 141 -4.19 10.41 11.44
C LEU A 141 -5.47 11.07 11.95
N MET A 142 -6.35 10.32 12.63
CA MET A 142 -7.54 10.87 13.29
C MET A 142 -7.16 11.98 14.29
N PHE A 143 -6.14 11.76 15.13
CA PHE A 143 -5.66 12.76 16.09
C PHE A 143 -5.03 13.97 15.39
N VAL A 144 -4.22 13.78 14.37
CA VAL A 144 -3.58 14.87 13.60
C VAL A 144 -4.64 15.73 12.91
N ARG A 145 -5.68 15.14 12.36
CA ARG A 145 -6.81 15.85 11.74
C ARG A 145 -7.81 16.42 12.75
N GLN A 146 -7.63 16.19 14.03
CA GLN A 146 -8.57 16.59 15.08
C GLN A 146 -10.03 16.17 14.79
N MET A 147 -10.20 14.98 14.22
CA MET A 147 -11.53 14.47 13.89
C MET A 147 -12.31 14.14 15.15
N SER A 148 -13.62 14.39 15.13
CA SER A 148 -14.50 13.99 16.23
C SER A 148 -14.48 12.47 16.39
N LEU A 149 -14.33 11.98 17.62
CA LEU A 149 -14.39 10.56 17.97
C LEU A 149 -15.67 9.90 17.44
N VAL A 150 -16.80 10.59 17.58
CA VAL A 150 -18.09 10.09 17.10
C VAL A 150 -18.06 9.86 15.57
N ASN A 151 -17.49 10.80 14.82
CA ASN A 151 -17.39 10.69 13.37
C ASN A 151 -16.51 9.51 12.95
N SER A 152 -15.40 9.27 13.63
CA SER A 152 -14.49 8.16 13.38
C SER A 152 -15.11 6.81 13.76
N ILE A 153 -15.81 6.73 14.90
CA ILE A 153 -16.51 5.51 15.32
C ILE A 153 -17.62 5.16 14.31
N ILE A 154 -18.43 6.14 13.89
CA ILE A 154 -19.45 5.89 12.86
C ILE A 154 -18.80 5.45 11.55
N GLY A 155 -17.65 6.04 11.16
CA GLY A 155 -16.90 5.66 9.98
C GLY A 155 -16.39 4.21 10.03
N MET A 156 -15.88 3.76 11.18
CA MET A 156 -15.43 2.37 11.40
C MET A 156 -16.54 1.36 11.09
N PHE A 157 -17.74 1.59 11.61
CA PHE A 157 -18.85 0.65 11.52
C PHE A 157 -19.72 0.85 10.28
N CYS A 158 -19.64 1.99 9.61
CA CYS A 158 -20.53 2.33 8.49
C CYS A 158 -20.44 1.33 7.32
N ILE A 159 -19.24 0.79 7.04
CA ILE A 159 -19.03 -0.20 5.98
C ILE A 159 -18.76 -1.58 6.56
N SER A 160 -17.93 -1.67 7.59
CA SER A 160 -17.51 -2.96 8.14
C SER A 160 -18.68 -3.74 8.75
N LEU A 161 -19.62 -3.06 9.42
CA LEU A 161 -20.78 -3.72 10.00
C LEU A 161 -21.73 -4.31 8.94
N PRO A 162 -22.15 -3.59 7.89
CA PRO A 162 -22.93 -4.20 6.80
C PRO A 162 -22.22 -5.36 6.10
N MET A 163 -20.90 -5.28 5.89
CA MET A 163 -20.12 -6.40 5.31
C MET A 163 -20.12 -7.60 6.24
N PHE A 164 -19.93 -7.38 7.54
CA PHE A 164 -19.96 -8.43 8.54
C PHE A 164 -21.36 -9.10 8.63
N LEU A 165 -22.45 -8.31 8.64
CA LEU A 165 -23.81 -8.83 8.66
C LEU A 165 -24.13 -9.63 7.39
N LEU A 166 -23.68 -9.16 6.22
CA LEU A 166 -23.83 -9.91 4.96
C LEU A 166 -23.07 -11.23 5.02
N ASN A 167 -21.89 -11.27 5.61
CA ASN A 167 -21.10 -12.50 5.75
C ASN A 167 -21.76 -13.52 6.70
N LEU A 168 -22.56 -13.05 7.67
CA LEU A 168 -23.38 -13.94 8.53
C LEU A 168 -24.56 -14.56 7.78
N VAL A 169 -25.16 -13.83 6.82
CA VAL A 169 -26.32 -14.31 6.04
C VAL A 169 -25.86 -15.17 4.86
N ILE A 170 -24.77 -14.77 4.20
CA ILE A 170 -24.18 -15.46 3.05
C ILE A 170 -22.74 -15.77 3.44
N PRO A 171 -22.43 -16.97 3.92
CA PRO A 171 -21.06 -17.35 4.29
C PRO A 171 -20.08 -17.13 3.14
N ASP A 172 -18.87 -16.68 3.46
CA ASP A 172 -17.76 -16.44 2.52
C ASP A 172 -18.04 -15.36 1.43
N SER A 173 -19.03 -14.48 1.65
CA SER A 173 -19.33 -13.36 0.73
C SER A 173 -18.23 -12.29 0.73
N PHE A 174 -17.53 -12.12 1.85
CA PHE A 174 -16.38 -11.20 1.99
C PHE A 174 -15.27 -11.86 2.80
N GLY A 175 -14.02 -11.60 2.44
CA GLY A 175 -12.87 -12.02 3.22
C GLY A 175 -12.82 -11.34 4.59
N GLY A 176 -12.47 -12.08 5.64
CA GLY A 176 -12.32 -11.51 6.99
C GLY A 176 -11.28 -10.39 7.05
N GLY A 177 -10.27 -10.44 6.16
CA GLY A 177 -9.26 -9.40 6.00
C GLY A 177 -9.82 -8.10 5.46
N ASP A 178 -10.76 -8.17 4.48
CA ASP A 178 -11.41 -6.99 3.89
C ASP A 178 -12.25 -6.24 4.92
N ILE A 179 -12.98 -6.98 5.77
CA ILE A 179 -13.80 -6.39 6.84
C ILE A 179 -12.90 -5.64 7.83
N LYS A 180 -11.74 -6.23 8.22
CA LYS A 180 -10.75 -5.58 9.10
C LYS A 180 -10.13 -4.35 8.45
N LEU A 181 -9.82 -4.41 7.15
CA LEU A 181 -9.28 -3.29 6.39
C LEU A 181 -10.26 -2.13 6.31
N MET A 182 -11.55 -2.40 6.03
CA MET A 182 -12.60 -1.39 6.00
C MET A 182 -12.87 -0.78 7.37
N PHE A 183 -12.77 -1.58 8.43
CA PHE A 183 -12.84 -1.11 9.80
C PHE A 183 -11.70 -0.13 10.13
N ALA A 184 -10.46 -0.47 9.77
CA ALA A 184 -9.29 0.37 9.99
C ALA A 184 -9.35 1.69 9.19
N SER A 185 -9.64 1.61 7.90
CA SER A 185 -9.70 2.78 7.01
C SER A 185 -10.86 3.72 7.35
N GLY A 186 -11.96 3.20 7.87
CA GLY A 186 -13.12 3.98 8.31
C GLY A 186 -12.81 5.02 9.38
N ILE A 187 -11.79 4.79 10.23
CA ILE A 187 -11.32 5.75 11.24
C ILE A 187 -10.83 7.04 10.58
N ALA A 188 -9.98 6.89 9.56
CA ALA A 188 -9.33 8.01 8.89
C ALA A 188 -10.26 8.77 7.94
N LEU A 189 -11.22 8.06 7.34
CA LEU A 189 -12.14 8.62 6.34
C LEU A 189 -13.37 9.27 7.00
N GLY A 190 -13.82 8.74 8.15
CA GLY A 190 -15.10 9.11 8.74
C GLY A 190 -16.30 8.65 7.89
N TRP A 191 -17.53 8.83 8.39
CA TRP A 191 -18.72 8.28 7.76
C TRP A 191 -19.03 8.85 6.36
N LYS A 192 -18.79 10.13 6.15
CA LYS A 192 -19.11 10.80 4.87
C LYS A 192 -18.30 10.22 3.69
N TYR A 193 -16.98 10.09 3.88
CA TYR A 193 -16.09 9.57 2.82
C TYR A 193 -16.19 8.05 2.68
N SER A 194 -16.45 7.34 3.76
CA SER A 194 -16.67 5.89 3.73
C SER A 194 -17.87 5.50 2.87
N LEU A 195 -18.96 6.26 2.92
CA LEU A 195 -20.14 6.04 2.05
C LEU A 195 -19.86 6.40 0.58
N PHE A 196 -19.06 7.44 0.32
CA PHE A 196 -18.72 7.85 -1.05
C PHE A 196 -17.84 6.81 -1.76
N GLN A 197 -16.94 6.17 -1.04
CA GLN A 197 -16.09 5.09 -1.56
C GLN A 197 -16.92 3.87 -1.98
N LYS A 198 -17.98 3.53 -1.25
CA LYS A 198 -18.91 2.44 -1.61
C LYS A 198 -19.66 2.75 -2.92
N ALA A 199 -20.08 4.00 -3.13
CA ALA A 199 -20.77 4.39 -4.34
C ALA A 199 -19.89 4.30 -5.60
N SER A 200 -18.64 4.70 -5.51
CA SER A 200 -17.66 4.62 -6.62
C SER A 200 -17.23 3.18 -6.91
N SER A 201 -17.00 2.35 -5.90
CA SER A 201 -16.66 0.94 -6.08
C SER A 201 -17.83 0.14 -6.66
N PHE A 202 -19.06 0.45 -6.27
CA PHE A 202 -20.26 -0.21 -6.81
C PHE A 202 -20.52 0.17 -8.27
N SER A 203 -20.22 1.39 -8.69
CA SER A 203 -20.28 1.81 -10.10
C SER A 203 -19.20 1.17 -10.96
N ALA A 204 -17.99 0.99 -10.42
CA ALA A 204 -16.88 0.29 -11.09
C ALA A 204 -17.19 -1.21 -11.24
N LEU A 205 -17.72 -1.87 -10.21
CA LEU A 205 -18.18 -3.27 -10.29
C LEU A 205 -19.31 -3.47 -11.30
N LYS A 206 -20.27 -2.53 -11.36
CA LYS A 206 -21.32 -2.58 -12.38
C LYS A 206 -20.76 -2.49 -13.81
N SER A 207 -19.79 -1.60 -14.05
CA SER A 207 -19.16 -1.49 -15.38
C SER A 207 -18.40 -2.75 -15.78
N VAL A 208 -17.67 -3.40 -14.85
CA VAL A 208 -16.95 -4.65 -15.11
C VAL A 208 -17.91 -5.81 -15.37
N VAL A 209 -19.00 -5.95 -14.60
CA VAL A 209 -19.99 -7.02 -14.79
C VAL A 209 -20.78 -6.85 -16.09
N PHE A 210 -21.01 -5.61 -16.57
CA PHE A 210 -21.67 -5.35 -17.85
C PHE A 210 -20.76 -5.53 -19.07
N THR A 211 -19.43 -5.51 -18.90
CA THR A 211 -18.46 -5.69 -20.02
C THR A 211 -18.11 -7.17 -20.24
N VAL A 212 -18.47 -8.07 -19.32
CA VAL A 212 -18.20 -9.53 -19.40
C VAL A 212 -19.45 -10.31 -19.87
N LYS A 213 -20.52 -9.62 -20.28
CA LYS A 213 -21.64 -10.19 -20.99
C LYS A 213 -21.62 -9.70 -22.45
#